data_83ddb5e48d68bcf8db2cc161d7543a23
#
_entry.id   83ddb5e48d68bcf8db2cc161d7543a23
#
_cell.length_a   1.000
_cell.length_b   1.000
_cell.length_c   1.000
_cell.angle_alpha   90.00
_cell.angle_beta   90.00
_cell.angle_gamma   90.00
#
_symmetry.space_group_name_H-M   'P 1'
#
loop_
_entity.id
_entity.type
_entity.pdbx_description
1 polymer ?
#
loop_
_entity_poly.entity_id
_entity_poly.type
_entity_poly.pdbx_seq_one_letter_code
_entity_poly.pdbx_strand_id
1 'polypeptide(L)'
;MLLSLKNYSQQSKIYQTVLTFLSHNFADKVELNKLKKIFYKIDLNLDGKLSKDELYEAYKEAGMEMENDQLNKVIESIDFDGNGFIEYEEFIRVTLSKEKLFTEKNLKYAFDMFDLDKNGTISLNEFKEILGIKKIKDKNFNKELLKEIPIHENEEINFEQFKKILIG
;
A
#
# COMPACT_ATOMS: atom_id res chain seq x y z
N MET A 1 -0.08 12.62 7.63
CA MET A 1 0.28 11.26 8.06
C MET A 1 -0.92 10.41 8.48
N LEU A 2 -1.63 10.67 9.61
CA LEU A 2 -2.81 9.86 10.00
C LEU A 2 -3.91 9.79 8.92
N LEU A 3 -4.11 10.88 8.15
CA LEU A 3 -4.96 10.89 6.96
C LEU A 3 -4.46 9.92 5.88
N SER A 4 -3.15 9.74 5.76
CA SER A 4 -2.57 8.79 4.79
C SER A 4 -2.93 7.35 5.13
N LEU A 5 -2.90 6.97 6.42
CA LEU A 5 -3.33 5.64 6.87
C LEU A 5 -4.81 5.39 6.52
N LYS A 6 -5.68 6.36 6.84
CA LYS A 6 -7.11 6.27 6.52
C LYS A 6 -7.38 6.17 5.02
N ASN A 7 -6.69 6.98 4.22
CA ASN A 7 -6.88 6.99 2.77
C ASN A 7 -6.33 5.72 2.11
N TYR A 8 -5.28 5.12 2.66
CA TYR A 8 -4.69 3.89 2.12
C TYR A 8 -5.68 2.72 2.15
N SER A 9 -6.47 2.59 3.20
CA SER A 9 -7.48 1.53 3.32
C SER A 9 -8.56 1.55 2.23
N GLN A 10 -8.71 2.69 1.54
CA GLN A 10 -9.71 2.89 0.49
C GLN A 10 -9.15 2.73 -0.94
N GLN A 11 -7.85 2.45 -1.07
CA GLN A 11 -7.19 2.33 -2.36
C GLN A 11 -7.27 0.91 -2.92
N SER A 12 -7.19 0.77 -4.24
CA SER A 12 -7.17 -0.54 -4.90
C SER A 12 -5.94 -1.37 -4.52
N LYS A 13 -6.04 -2.69 -4.60
CA LYS A 13 -4.90 -3.58 -4.33
C LYS A 13 -3.71 -3.35 -5.27
N ILE A 14 -3.96 -2.96 -6.51
CA ILE A 14 -2.89 -2.57 -7.44
C ILE A 14 -2.13 -1.37 -6.90
N TYR A 15 -2.84 -0.32 -6.51
CA TYR A 15 -2.24 0.86 -5.93
C TYR A 15 -1.39 0.51 -4.70
N GLN A 16 -1.94 -0.27 -3.78
CA GLN A 16 -1.24 -0.73 -2.58
C GLN A 16 0.04 -1.51 -2.92
N THR A 17 -0.03 -2.41 -3.90
CA THR A 17 1.12 -3.22 -4.34
C THR A 17 2.21 -2.35 -4.97
N VAL A 18 1.85 -1.45 -5.87
CA VAL A 18 2.81 -0.54 -6.51
C VAL A 18 3.43 0.40 -5.49
N LEU A 19 2.64 0.95 -4.58
CA LEU A 19 3.15 1.81 -3.52
C LEU A 19 4.14 1.08 -2.61
N THR A 20 3.85 -0.17 -2.26
CA THR A 20 4.76 -1.04 -1.50
C THR A 20 6.08 -1.22 -2.22
N PHE A 21 6.02 -1.57 -3.50
CA PHE A 21 7.21 -1.76 -4.33
C PHE A 21 8.05 -0.48 -4.44
N LEU A 22 7.43 0.66 -4.69
CA LEU A 22 8.11 1.94 -4.82
C LEU A 22 8.70 2.40 -3.49
N SER A 23 7.99 2.21 -2.37
CA SER A 23 8.49 2.54 -1.03
C SER A 23 9.77 1.80 -0.71
N HIS A 24 9.80 0.51 -1.00
CA HIS A 24 10.97 -0.33 -0.76
C HIS A 24 12.19 0.08 -1.59
N ASN A 25 11.98 0.48 -2.84
CA ASN A 25 13.08 0.74 -3.78
C ASN A 25 13.55 2.20 -3.81
N PHE A 26 12.68 3.16 -3.49
CA PHE A 26 12.95 4.60 -3.73
C PHE A 26 12.76 5.50 -2.52
N ALA A 27 12.55 4.95 -1.31
CA ALA A 27 12.37 5.77 -0.11
C ALA A 27 13.63 6.58 0.22
N ASP A 28 13.45 7.89 0.43
CA ASP A 28 14.53 8.80 0.83
C ASP A 28 14.88 8.63 2.31
N LYS A 29 16.17 8.50 2.63
CA LYS A 29 16.68 8.36 4.01
C LYS A 29 16.26 9.50 4.93
N VAL A 30 16.20 10.72 4.42
CA VAL A 30 15.81 11.90 5.23
C VAL A 30 14.33 11.79 5.62
N GLU A 31 13.48 11.37 4.67
CA GLU A 31 12.06 11.17 4.91
C GLU A 31 11.82 10.00 5.86
N LEU A 32 12.51 8.86 5.65
CA LEU A 32 12.47 7.72 6.56
C LEU A 32 12.79 8.10 8.00
N ASN A 33 13.83 8.91 8.23
CA ASN A 33 14.20 9.37 9.57
C ASN A 33 13.12 10.26 10.21
N LYS A 34 12.41 11.09 9.42
CA LYS A 34 11.28 11.88 9.92
C LYS A 34 10.11 10.97 10.33
N LEU A 35 9.77 10.02 9.49
CA LEU A 35 8.69 9.07 9.75
C LEU A 35 9.00 8.18 10.95
N LYS A 36 10.26 7.76 11.12
CA LYS A 36 10.74 7.02 12.29
C LYS A 36 10.46 7.78 13.60
N LYS A 37 10.74 9.07 13.64
CA LYS A 37 10.45 9.90 14.82
C LYS A 37 8.95 10.00 15.11
N ILE A 38 8.13 10.05 14.07
CA ILE A 38 6.67 10.09 14.22
C ILE A 38 6.16 8.74 14.72
N PHE A 39 6.67 7.63 14.19
CA PHE A 39 6.32 6.28 14.65
C PHE A 39 6.55 6.13 16.15
N TYR A 40 7.77 6.44 16.63
CA TYR A 40 8.10 6.37 18.06
C TYR A 40 7.37 7.39 18.95
N LYS A 41 6.78 8.41 18.38
CA LYS A 41 5.89 9.30 19.14
C LYS A 41 4.52 8.67 19.39
N ILE A 42 4.07 7.79 18.49
CA ILE A 42 2.80 7.07 18.60
C ILE A 42 2.98 5.79 19.41
N ASP A 43 4.10 5.10 19.25
CA ASP A 43 4.51 3.90 19.99
C ASP A 43 4.85 4.29 21.43
N LEU A 44 3.82 4.34 22.29
CA LEU A 44 3.91 4.83 23.66
C LEU A 44 4.61 3.83 24.59
N ASN A 45 4.46 2.54 24.32
CA ASN A 45 5.07 1.47 25.10
C ASN A 45 6.48 1.08 24.58
N LEU A 46 6.90 1.62 23.43
CA LEU A 46 8.19 1.40 22.77
C LEU A 46 8.47 -0.08 22.43
N ASP A 47 7.41 -0.84 22.08
CA ASP A 47 7.54 -2.24 21.68
C ASP A 47 7.85 -2.42 20.17
N GLY A 48 7.89 -1.32 19.41
CA GLY A 48 8.20 -1.32 17.98
C GLY A 48 7.00 -1.60 17.07
N LYS A 49 5.80 -1.58 17.64
CA LYS A 49 4.52 -1.79 16.95
C LYS A 49 3.53 -0.72 17.34
N LEU A 50 2.53 -0.45 16.50
CA LEU A 50 1.41 0.41 16.85
C LEU A 50 0.17 -0.44 17.09
N SER A 51 -0.28 -0.47 18.32
CA SER A 51 -1.54 -1.08 18.71
C SER A 51 -2.72 -0.22 18.29
N LYS A 52 -3.91 -0.81 18.32
CA LYS A 52 -5.17 -0.09 18.10
C LYS A 52 -5.37 1.08 19.07
N ASP A 53 -5.03 0.88 20.34
CA ASP A 53 -5.20 1.91 21.38
C ASP A 53 -4.26 3.09 21.15
N GLU A 54 -3.00 2.85 20.77
CA GLU A 54 -2.02 3.89 20.45
C GLU A 54 -2.43 4.69 19.20
N LEU A 55 -2.93 4.02 18.18
CA LEU A 55 -3.49 4.69 17.00
C LEU A 55 -4.73 5.52 17.35
N TYR A 56 -5.63 5.00 18.18
CA TYR A 56 -6.81 5.73 18.63
C TYR A 56 -6.43 7.03 19.35
N GLU A 57 -5.52 6.95 20.31
CA GLU A 57 -5.03 8.14 21.02
C GLU A 57 -4.30 9.12 20.08
N ALA A 58 -3.51 8.63 19.12
CA ALA A 58 -2.86 9.49 18.14
C ALA A 58 -3.87 10.23 17.22
N TYR A 59 -4.95 9.57 16.79
CA TYR A 59 -6.02 10.24 16.03
C TYR A 59 -6.75 11.27 16.88
N LYS A 60 -7.07 10.96 18.14
CA LYS A 60 -7.73 11.83 19.08
C LYS A 60 -6.88 13.08 19.41
N GLU A 61 -5.57 12.92 19.66
CA GLU A 61 -4.64 14.04 19.85
C GLU A 61 -4.54 14.94 18.61
N ALA A 62 -4.71 14.37 17.42
CA ALA A 62 -4.75 15.12 16.16
C ALA A 62 -6.09 15.82 15.89
N GLY A 63 -7.06 15.74 16.82
CA GLY A 63 -8.41 16.29 16.65
C GLY A 63 -9.26 15.54 15.62
N MET A 64 -8.94 14.28 15.34
CA MET A 64 -9.67 13.42 14.40
C MET A 64 -10.44 12.35 15.18
N GLU A 65 -11.75 12.47 15.19
CA GLU A 65 -12.60 11.42 15.74
C GLU A 65 -12.66 10.24 14.78
N MET A 66 -12.40 9.05 15.29
CA MET A 66 -12.54 7.79 14.55
C MET A 66 -13.36 6.80 15.36
N GLU A 67 -14.36 6.21 14.70
CA GLU A 67 -15.10 5.10 15.28
C GLU A 67 -14.25 3.82 15.26
N ASN A 68 -14.52 2.92 16.23
CA ASN A 68 -13.79 1.67 16.37
C ASN A 68 -13.78 0.82 15.10
N ASP A 69 -14.89 0.79 14.36
CA ASP A 69 -14.99 0.03 13.11
C ASP A 69 -14.15 0.64 11.97
N GLN A 70 -14.05 1.96 11.95
CA GLN A 70 -13.18 2.66 10.99
C GLN A 70 -11.71 2.37 11.29
N LEU A 71 -11.33 2.39 12.56
CA LEU A 71 -9.97 2.11 13.00
C LEU A 71 -9.56 0.65 12.72
N ASN A 72 -10.47 -0.30 12.95
CA ASN A 72 -10.24 -1.71 12.59
C ASN A 72 -9.96 -1.85 11.09
N LYS A 73 -10.76 -1.24 10.24
CA LYS A 73 -10.55 -1.26 8.78
C LYS A 73 -9.21 -0.64 8.35
N VAL A 74 -8.78 0.41 9.04
CA VAL A 74 -7.46 1.01 8.80
C VAL A 74 -6.37 0.00 9.13
N ILE A 75 -6.42 -0.62 10.31
CA ILE A 75 -5.41 -1.62 10.73
C ILE A 75 -5.42 -2.79 9.75
N GLU A 76 -6.55 -3.43 9.51
CA GLU A 76 -6.69 -4.56 8.58
C GLU A 76 -6.15 -4.30 7.18
N SER A 77 -6.19 -3.05 6.72
CA SER A 77 -5.68 -2.69 5.39
C SER A 77 -4.17 -2.52 5.34
N ILE A 78 -3.53 -2.24 6.48
CA ILE A 78 -2.11 -1.92 6.60
C ILE A 78 -1.33 -3.11 7.15
N ASP A 79 -1.92 -3.85 8.06
CA ASP A 79 -1.41 -5.07 8.67
C ASP A 79 -1.39 -6.21 7.62
N PHE A 80 -0.20 -6.43 7.04
CA PHE A 80 -0.04 -7.40 5.94
C PHE A 80 0.15 -8.82 6.44
N ASP A 81 0.70 -8.99 7.62
CA ASP A 81 0.94 -10.31 8.21
C ASP A 81 -0.21 -10.80 9.10
N GLY A 82 -1.21 -9.93 9.36
CA GLY A 82 -2.41 -10.26 10.11
C GLY A 82 -2.16 -10.43 11.61
N ASN A 83 -1.10 -9.79 12.16
CA ASN A 83 -0.75 -9.88 13.57
C ASN A 83 -1.56 -8.94 14.49
N GLY A 84 -2.38 -8.06 13.93
CA GLY A 84 -3.25 -7.13 14.65
C GLY A 84 -2.58 -5.82 15.08
N PHE A 85 -1.35 -5.56 14.63
CA PHE A 85 -0.56 -4.38 14.91
C PHE A 85 -0.09 -3.73 13.61
N ILE A 86 0.43 -2.51 13.67
CA ILE A 86 1.13 -1.88 12.54
C ILE A 86 2.61 -1.76 12.92
N GLU A 87 3.46 -2.51 12.24
CA GLU A 87 4.90 -2.43 12.42
C GLU A 87 5.51 -1.26 11.65
N TYR A 88 6.75 -0.90 12.02
CA TYR A 88 7.43 0.25 11.42
C TYR A 88 7.48 0.18 9.89
N GLU A 89 7.73 -0.98 9.31
CA GLU A 89 7.80 -1.16 7.86
C GLU A 89 6.44 -0.96 7.17
N GLU A 90 5.37 -1.43 7.79
CA GLU A 90 4.01 -1.24 7.30
C GLU A 90 3.58 0.23 7.40
N PHE A 91 3.92 0.89 8.53
CA PHE A 91 3.69 2.30 8.72
C PHE A 91 4.40 3.16 7.66
N ILE A 92 5.71 2.91 7.40
CA ILE A 92 6.49 3.62 6.39
C ILE A 92 5.85 3.49 5.01
N ARG A 93 5.44 2.30 4.65
CA ARG A 93 4.86 1.98 3.34
C ARG A 93 3.69 2.89 2.98
N VAL A 94 2.83 3.20 3.96
CA VAL A 94 1.61 3.98 3.73
C VAL A 94 1.73 5.47 4.01
N THR A 95 2.80 5.88 4.69
CA THR A 95 3.01 7.28 5.10
C THR A 95 4.02 8.04 4.26
N LEU A 96 4.82 7.35 3.43
CA LEU A 96 5.75 7.99 2.51
C LEU A 96 5.05 8.95 1.54
N SER A 97 5.75 10.02 1.18
CA SER A 97 5.24 11.02 0.24
C SER A 97 5.03 10.43 -1.14
N LYS A 98 3.78 10.42 -1.57
CA LYS A 98 3.36 9.89 -2.89
C LYS A 98 3.99 10.67 -4.04
N GLU A 99 4.10 11.99 -3.88
CA GLU A 99 4.67 12.88 -4.90
C GLU A 99 6.11 12.52 -5.22
N LYS A 100 6.85 12.04 -4.21
CA LYS A 100 8.24 11.59 -4.38
C LYS A 100 8.34 10.18 -4.94
N LEU A 101 7.39 9.32 -4.60
CA LEU A 101 7.37 7.94 -5.06
C LEU A 101 6.82 7.84 -6.48
N PHE A 102 5.75 8.56 -6.81
CA PHE A 102 5.05 8.49 -8.10
C PHE A 102 5.66 9.44 -9.15
N THR A 103 6.99 9.52 -9.20
CA THR A 103 7.66 10.18 -10.32
C THR A 103 7.54 9.32 -11.58
N GLU A 104 7.56 9.94 -12.76
CA GLU A 104 7.48 9.21 -14.03
C GLU A 104 8.58 8.14 -14.16
N LYS A 105 9.80 8.45 -13.68
CA LYS A 105 10.92 7.50 -13.64
C LYS A 105 10.61 6.27 -12.78
N ASN A 106 10.08 6.48 -11.57
CA ASN A 106 9.79 5.39 -10.65
C ASN A 106 8.60 4.55 -11.13
N LEU A 107 7.58 5.20 -11.70
CA LEU A 107 6.44 4.51 -12.30
C LEU A 107 6.84 3.69 -13.52
N LYS A 108 7.74 4.22 -14.36
CA LYS A 108 8.27 3.45 -15.49
C LYS A 108 9.06 2.25 -15.02
N TYR A 109 9.88 2.40 -13.98
CA TYR A 109 10.60 1.27 -13.39
C TYR A 109 9.63 0.21 -12.84
N ALA A 110 8.59 0.63 -12.10
CA ALA A 110 7.57 -0.29 -11.63
C ALA A 110 6.87 -1.01 -12.79
N PHE A 111 6.44 -0.28 -13.81
CA PHE A 111 5.82 -0.83 -15.00
C PHE A 111 6.71 -1.91 -15.66
N ASP A 112 7.99 -1.61 -15.85
CA ASP A 112 8.95 -2.53 -16.46
C ASP A 112 9.19 -3.80 -15.62
N MET A 113 8.95 -3.73 -14.30
CA MET A 113 9.02 -4.90 -13.43
C MET A 113 7.73 -5.75 -13.48
N PHE A 114 6.59 -5.11 -13.80
CA PHE A 114 5.31 -5.79 -13.95
C PHE A 114 5.13 -6.39 -15.36
N ASP A 115 5.71 -5.76 -16.39
CA ASP A 115 5.80 -6.27 -17.77
C ASP A 115 6.88 -7.35 -17.83
N LEU A 116 6.50 -8.61 -17.51
CA LEU A 116 7.44 -9.72 -17.36
C LEU A 116 8.03 -10.20 -18.69
N ASP A 117 7.23 -10.19 -19.76
CA ASP A 117 7.63 -10.60 -21.10
C ASP A 117 8.20 -9.47 -21.96
N LYS A 118 8.19 -8.23 -21.42
CA LYS A 118 8.72 -7.02 -22.05
C LYS A 118 8.05 -6.66 -23.37
N ASN A 119 6.75 -6.97 -23.50
CA ASN A 119 5.96 -6.65 -24.69
C ASN A 119 5.47 -5.18 -24.73
N GLY A 120 5.66 -4.42 -23.64
CA GLY A 120 5.25 -3.02 -23.51
C GLY A 120 3.84 -2.85 -22.92
N THR A 121 3.23 -3.93 -22.46
CA THR A 121 1.93 -3.94 -21.80
C THR A 121 1.96 -4.85 -20.57
N ILE A 122 1.02 -4.67 -19.64
CA ILE A 122 0.85 -5.55 -18.49
C ILE A 122 -0.47 -6.29 -18.66
N SER A 123 -0.40 -7.59 -18.71
CA SER A 123 -1.55 -8.50 -18.78
C SER A 123 -2.07 -8.85 -17.38
N LEU A 124 -3.32 -9.34 -17.31
CA LEU A 124 -3.89 -9.86 -16.08
C LEU A 124 -3.06 -11.02 -15.48
N ASN A 125 -2.42 -11.82 -16.33
CA ASN A 125 -1.60 -12.96 -15.87
C ASN A 125 -0.31 -12.49 -15.18
N GLU A 126 0.33 -11.44 -15.68
CA GLU A 126 1.50 -10.83 -15.07
C GLU A 126 1.15 -10.20 -13.73
N PHE A 127 0.02 -9.48 -13.65
CA PHE A 127 -0.48 -8.99 -12.36
C PHE A 127 -0.71 -10.14 -11.36
N LYS A 128 -1.36 -11.22 -11.78
CA LYS A 128 -1.57 -12.39 -10.92
C LYS A 128 -0.27 -13.01 -10.43
N GLU A 129 0.76 -13.01 -11.26
CA GLU A 129 2.06 -13.57 -10.93
C GLU A 129 2.78 -12.72 -9.88
N ILE A 130 2.83 -11.40 -10.07
CA ILE A 130 3.47 -10.45 -9.15
C ILE A 130 2.75 -10.40 -7.81
N LEU A 131 1.41 -10.39 -7.80
CA LEU A 131 0.61 -10.44 -6.58
C LEU A 131 0.69 -11.82 -5.88
N GLY A 132 1.36 -12.81 -6.47
CA GLY A 132 1.45 -14.15 -5.91
C GLY A 132 0.14 -14.93 -5.90
N ILE A 133 -0.89 -14.49 -6.62
CA ILE A 133 -2.24 -15.05 -6.61
C ILE A 133 -2.23 -16.51 -7.01
N LYS A 134 -1.35 -16.92 -7.93
CA LYS A 134 -1.19 -18.34 -8.33
C LYS A 134 -0.79 -19.26 -7.17
N LYS A 135 -0.22 -18.72 -6.08
CA LYS A 135 0.21 -19.46 -4.90
C LYS A 135 -0.87 -19.50 -3.81
N ILE A 136 -1.88 -18.66 -3.90
CA ILE A 136 -2.95 -18.56 -2.91
C ILE A 136 -4.03 -19.60 -3.28
N LYS A 137 -4.26 -20.56 -2.38
CA LYS A 137 -5.24 -21.65 -2.58
C LYS A 137 -6.69 -21.21 -2.37
N ASP A 138 -6.93 -20.05 -1.75
CA ASP A 138 -8.27 -19.53 -1.49
C ASP A 138 -8.87 -18.92 -2.77
N LYS A 139 -9.84 -19.65 -3.34
CA LYS A 139 -10.55 -19.23 -4.56
C LYS A 139 -11.43 -17.99 -4.35
N ASN A 140 -11.95 -17.75 -3.14
CA ASN A 140 -12.81 -16.60 -2.86
C ASN A 140 -11.96 -15.34 -2.76
N PHE A 141 -10.82 -15.39 -2.06
CA PHE A 141 -9.85 -14.29 -1.98
C PHE A 141 -9.36 -13.89 -3.38
N ASN A 142 -8.99 -14.88 -4.21
CA ASN A 142 -8.56 -14.63 -5.59
C ASN A 142 -9.66 -13.94 -6.42
N LYS A 143 -10.93 -14.32 -6.21
CA LYS A 143 -12.06 -13.76 -6.95
C LYS A 143 -12.37 -12.31 -6.53
N GLU A 144 -12.22 -11.98 -5.26
CA GLU A 144 -12.36 -10.60 -4.77
C GLU A 144 -11.22 -9.72 -5.25
N LEU A 145 -9.98 -10.20 -5.16
CA LEU A 145 -8.81 -9.48 -5.63
C LEU A 145 -8.88 -9.18 -7.15
N LEU A 146 -9.37 -10.13 -7.93
CA LEU A 146 -9.55 -9.95 -9.39
C LEU A 146 -10.61 -8.91 -9.74
N LYS A 147 -11.61 -8.67 -8.90
CA LYS A 147 -12.61 -7.61 -9.13
C LYS A 147 -12.03 -6.21 -8.96
N GLU A 148 -10.98 -6.07 -8.16
CA GLU A 148 -10.30 -4.80 -7.92
C GLU A 148 -9.24 -4.48 -8.98
N ILE A 149 -8.87 -5.44 -9.82
CA ILE A 149 -7.91 -5.23 -10.92
C ILE A 149 -8.71 -4.67 -12.11
N PRO A 150 -8.42 -3.45 -12.58
CA PRO A 150 -9.13 -2.84 -13.69
C PRO A 150 -8.64 -3.37 -15.06
N ILE A 151 -8.40 -4.68 -15.13
CA ILE A 151 -7.97 -5.38 -16.35
C ILE A 151 -8.87 -6.60 -16.49
N HIS A 152 -9.67 -6.65 -17.55
CA HIS A 152 -10.49 -7.82 -17.87
C HIS A 152 -9.68 -8.93 -18.55
N GLU A 153 -10.23 -10.14 -18.56
CA GLU A 153 -9.64 -11.25 -19.33
C GLU A 153 -9.45 -10.82 -20.81
N ASN A 154 -8.23 -10.96 -21.31
CA ASN A 154 -7.78 -10.53 -22.65
C ASN A 154 -7.56 -9.01 -22.83
N GLU A 155 -7.60 -8.20 -21.80
CA GLU A 155 -7.15 -6.82 -21.85
C GLU A 155 -5.71 -6.72 -21.31
N GLU A 156 -4.98 -5.77 -21.85
CA GLU A 156 -3.64 -5.41 -21.42
C GLU A 156 -3.60 -3.90 -21.19
N ILE A 157 -2.82 -3.45 -20.22
CA ILE A 157 -2.64 -2.03 -19.95
C ILE A 157 -1.25 -1.57 -20.37
N ASN A 158 -1.20 -0.48 -21.11
CA ASN A 158 0.04 0.21 -21.42
C ASN A 158 0.47 1.14 -20.29
N PHE A 159 1.65 1.74 -20.41
CA PHE A 159 2.22 2.61 -19.39
C PHE A 159 1.33 3.80 -19.02
N GLU A 160 0.66 4.43 -20.00
CA GLU A 160 -0.22 5.58 -19.73
C GLU A 160 -1.48 5.17 -18.94
N GLN A 161 -2.04 4.03 -19.26
CA GLN A 161 -3.17 3.46 -18.51
C GLN A 161 -2.76 3.06 -17.09
N PHE A 162 -1.56 2.47 -16.94
CA PHE A 162 -0.99 2.15 -15.64
C PHE A 162 -0.80 3.40 -14.76
N LYS A 163 -0.24 4.47 -15.32
CA LYS A 163 -0.14 5.77 -14.61
C LYS A 163 -1.50 6.28 -14.17
N LYS A 164 -2.47 6.25 -15.07
CA LYS A 164 -3.82 6.74 -14.77
C LYS A 164 -4.51 5.97 -13.62
N ILE A 165 -4.29 4.68 -13.53
CA ILE A 165 -4.82 3.86 -12.42
C ILE A 165 -4.22 4.29 -11.07
N LEU A 166 -2.95 4.72 -11.05
CA LEU A 166 -2.22 5.03 -9.83
C LEU A 166 -2.33 6.49 -9.39
N ILE A 167 -2.43 7.41 -10.34
CA ILE A 167 -2.38 8.86 -10.05
C ILE A 167 -3.77 9.50 -10.20
N GLY A 168 -4.66 8.89 -10.95
CA GLY A 168 -6.05 9.35 -11.21
C GLY A 168 -6.13 10.25 -12.41
#